data_ace7f6f020addf3825ca81e5cac1c1ab
#
_entry.id   ace7f6f020addf3825ca81e5cac1c1ab
#
_cell.length_a   1.000
_cell.length_b   1.000
_cell.length_c   1.000
_cell.angle_alpha   90.00
_cell.angle_beta   90.00
_cell.angle_gamma   90.00
#
_symmetry.space_group_name_H-M   'P 1'
#
loop_
_entity.id
_entity.type
_entity.pdbx_description
1 polymer ?
#
loop_
_entity_poly.entity_id
_entity_poly.type
_entity_poly.pdbx_seq_one_letter_code
_entity_poly.pdbx_strand_id
1 'polypeptide(L)'
;MAPPHSTAALSSVRPTDRPLGPDEHAGAGGAYGIDSAGENSAHRSFLATAELKQTAEAAQDITTRIVDAVETVLHGKRHTVEIVVACLLAEGHVLIEDVPGVGKTMLARALAAVSGATTGRVQFTADLLPSDVTGASIWDPRTGELTFRPGPVFANVLLGDEINRATAKTQAALLEAMEERRVTADGRTYALPRPFLVLATQNPMEHEGTYRLPESQLDRFFARVSLGYPDPASELLMLEHDGGESVLAGLAAKTTIPEVLAMIERTRRVHMATKLRLWLLEIINATRQHPSISLGASPRAALAIQRVARARATMAGRTFVVPDDVLGVLPETLSHRMIAAATGRHALPDLLDEIVRTIGVPRPS
;
A
#
# COMPACT_ATOMS: atom_id res chain seq x y z
N MET A 1 51.02 26.28 -20.70
CA MET A 1 50.61 27.15 -21.81
C MET A 1 49.08 27.20 -21.78
N ALA A 2 48.51 28.18 -21.10
CA ALA A 2 47.11 28.61 -21.15
C ALA A 2 47.11 29.99 -21.87
N PRO A 3 46.05 30.64 -22.18
CA PRO A 3 44.60 30.50 -22.24
C PRO A 3 44.03 31.04 -23.58
N PRO A 4 42.86 31.67 -23.75
CA PRO A 4 42.16 32.57 -22.84
C PRO A 4 40.60 32.47 -22.81
N HIS A 5 40.04 33.18 -21.85
CA HIS A 5 38.66 33.57 -21.59
C HIS A 5 37.89 34.25 -22.76
N SER A 6 36.59 34.06 -22.81
CA SER A 6 35.69 35.06 -23.45
C SER A 6 34.43 35.24 -22.63
N THR A 7 34.25 36.45 -22.18
CA THR A 7 33.14 37.05 -21.45
C THR A 7 32.19 37.71 -22.49
N ALA A 8 30.86 37.53 -22.34
CA ALA A 8 29.84 38.42 -22.90
C ALA A 8 28.56 38.18 -22.09
N ALA A 9 28.15 39.08 -21.32
CA ALA A 9 27.53 40.42 -21.44
C ALA A 9 26.01 40.27 -21.19
N LEU A 10 25.65 40.76 -20.01
CA LEU A 10 24.28 41.05 -19.54
C LEU A 10 23.65 42.16 -20.39
N SER A 11 22.41 42.02 -20.82
CA SER A 11 21.60 43.15 -21.27
C SER A 11 20.31 43.23 -20.44
N SER A 12 20.23 44.34 -19.75
CA SER A 12 19.12 44.87 -18.96
C SER A 12 17.99 45.39 -19.86
N VAL A 13 16.73 45.07 -19.49
CA VAL A 13 15.57 45.83 -20.00
C VAL A 13 14.84 46.45 -18.82
N ARG A 14 14.69 47.77 -18.87
CA ARG A 14 14.02 48.62 -17.88
C ARG A 14 12.50 48.66 -18.12
N PRO A 15 11.72 49.05 -17.10
CA PRO A 15 10.27 49.20 -17.19
C PRO A 15 9.89 50.57 -17.75
N THR A 16 8.78 50.62 -18.49
CA THR A 16 8.17 51.90 -18.94
C THR A 16 6.96 52.20 -18.07
N ASP A 17 7.08 53.34 -17.35
CA ASP A 17 5.97 54.10 -16.78
C ASP A 17 5.15 54.77 -17.88
N ARG A 18 3.83 54.87 -17.69
CA ARG A 18 3.03 56.02 -18.11
C ARG A 18 1.64 56.08 -17.47
N PRO A 19 1.03 57.31 -17.45
CA PRO A 19 0.45 57.87 -16.25
C PRO A 19 -1.09 57.94 -16.21
N LEU A 20 -1.56 58.27 -15.02
CA LEU A 20 -2.93 58.65 -14.67
C LEU A 20 -3.39 59.96 -15.35
N GLY A 21 -4.66 60.05 -15.66
CA GLY A 21 -5.37 61.30 -15.94
C GLY A 21 -6.89 61.11 -15.81
N PRO A 22 -7.65 62.16 -15.47
CA PRO A 22 -8.65 62.10 -14.40
C PRO A 22 -10.13 62.27 -14.84
N ASP A 23 -11.01 61.98 -13.85
CA ASP A 23 -12.36 62.48 -13.58
C ASP A 23 -13.42 62.51 -14.70
N GLU A 24 -14.58 61.90 -14.39
CA GLU A 24 -15.81 62.70 -14.27
C GLU A 24 -16.99 61.93 -13.63
N HIS A 25 -17.82 62.65 -13.00
CA HIS A 25 -18.83 62.45 -12.03
C HIS A 25 -20.14 61.72 -12.43
N ALA A 26 -20.76 61.21 -11.41
CA ALA A 26 -22.17 61.26 -11.02
C ALA A 26 -23.16 60.26 -11.61
N GLY A 27 -23.86 59.60 -10.69
CA GLY A 27 -25.14 58.94 -10.95
C GLY A 27 -25.53 57.99 -9.84
N ALA A 28 -26.32 58.48 -8.88
CA ALA A 28 -26.93 57.71 -7.81
C ALA A 28 -27.96 56.72 -8.34
N GLY A 29 -27.96 55.47 -7.81
CA GLY A 29 -28.99 54.48 -8.02
C GLY A 29 -28.76 53.30 -7.14
N GLY A 30 -29.37 53.31 -5.95
CA GLY A 30 -29.33 52.18 -5.04
C GLY A 30 -30.10 50.97 -5.63
N ALA A 31 -29.42 49.85 -5.69
CA ALA A 31 -30.05 48.55 -5.80
C ALA A 31 -29.33 47.60 -4.89
N TYR A 32 -30.07 47.00 -3.96
CA TYR A 32 -29.65 45.95 -3.09
C TYR A 32 -29.03 44.78 -3.92
N GLY A 33 -27.73 44.74 -4.01
CA GLY A 33 -26.98 43.59 -4.53
C GLY A 33 -26.99 42.48 -3.49
N ILE A 34 -27.89 41.54 -3.63
CA ILE A 34 -27.87 40.26 -2.95
C ILE A 34 -26.57 39.57 -3.33
N ASP A 35 -25.86 39.13 -2.33
CA ASP A 35 -24.50 38.57 -2.35
C ASP A 35 -24.38 37.32 -3.26
N SER A 36 -24.23 37.51 -4.58
CA SER A 36 -24.10 36.42 -5.57
C SER A 36 -22.77 35.67 -5.42
N ALA A 37 -21.82 36.18 -4.65
CA ALA A 37 -20.55 35.52 -4.34
C ALA A 37 -20.70 34.39 -3.29
N GLY A 38 -21.56 34.58 -2.29
CA GLY A 38 -21.86 33.59 -1.25
C GLY A 38 -22.63 32.37 -1.78
N GLU A 39 -23.63 32.59 -2.61
CA GLU A 39 -24.40 31.50 -3.25
C GLU A 39 -23.57 30.67 -4.21
N ASN A 40 -22.68 31.27 -4.97
CA ASN A 40 -21.77 30.58 -5.88
C ASN A 40 -20.73 29.76 -5.12
N SER A 41 -20.27 30.20 -3.96
CA SER A 41 -19.36 29.45 -3.09
C SER A 41 -20.04 28.26 -2.46
N ALA A 42 -21.25 28.41 -1.94
CA ALA A 42 -22.04 27.35 -1.34
C ALA A 42 -22.43 26.27 -2.38
N HIS A 43 -22.83 26.69 -3.57
CA HIS A 43 -23.18 25.80 -4.67
C HIS A 43 -21.97 24.97 -5.17
N ARG A 44 -20.79 25.61 -5.35
CA ARG A 44 -19.53 24.90 -5.66
C ARG A 44 -19.11 23.91 -4.57
N SER A 45 -19.29 24.30 -3.30
CA SER A 45 -19.01 23.40 -2.18
C SER A 45 -19.97 22.21 -2.14
N PHE A 46 -21.25 22.42 -2.44
CA PHE A 46 -22.25 21.35 -2.53
C PHE A 46 -21.98 20.38 -3.68
N LEU A 47 -21.65 20.89 -4.89
CA LEU A 47 -21.29 20.05 -6.04
C LEU A 47 -20.02 19.23 -5.76
N ALA A 48 -18.98 19.87 -5.23
CA ALA A 48 -17.76 19.18 -4.84
C ALA A 48 -18.01 18.07 -3.79
N THR A 49 -18.92 18.31 -2.85
CA THR A 49 -19.30 17.30 -1.83
C THR A 49 -20.11 16.15 -2.47
N ALA A 50 -20.98 16.43 -3.41
CA ALA A 50 -21.76 15.41 -4.13
C ALA A 50 -20.85 14.53 -5.02
N GLU A 51 -19.92 15.12 -5.76
CA GLU A 51 -18.92 14.41 -6.55
C GLU A 51 -18.02 13.54 -5.64
N LEU A 52 -17.60 14.06 -4.49
CA LEU A 52 -16.83 13.30 -3.52
C LEU A 52 -17.60 12.10 -2.95
N LYS A 53 -18.90 12.22 -2.72
CA LYS A 53 -19.74 11.11 -2.28
C LYS A 53 -19.90 10.06 -3.40
N GLN A 54 -20.25 10.47 -4.59
CA GLN A 54 -20.43 9.57 -5.72
C GLN A 54 -19.15 8.77 -6.04
N THR A 55 -17.99 9.43 -6.00
CA THR A 55 -16.71 8.73 -6.16
C THR A 55 -16.37 7.83 -4.97
N ALA A 56 -16.92 8.11 -3.76
CA ALA A 56 -16.76 7.27 -2.59
C ALA A 56 -17.53 5.96 -2.70
N GLU A 57 -18.79 6.05 -3.09
CA GLU A 57 -19.66 4.90 -3.31
C GLU A 57 -19.14 4.02 -4.46
N ALA A 58 -18.64 4.63 -5.54
CA ALA A 58 -17.98 3.89 -6.63
C ALA A 58 -16.74 3.13 -6.17
N ALA A 59 -15.91 3.73 -5.30
CA ALA A 59 -14.72 3.05 -4.75
C ALA A 59 -15.12 1.88 -3.84
N GLN A 60 -16.16 2.03 -3.02
CA GLN A 60 -16.71 0.95 -2.20
C GLN A 60 -17.23 -0.20 -3.07
N ASP A 61 -18.01 0.10 -4.10
CA ASP A 61 -18.55 -0.90 -5.02
C ASP A 61 -17.43 -1.69 -5.72
N ILE A 62 -16.41 -1.01 -6.24
CA ILE A 62 -15.27 -1.65 -6.89
C ILE A 62 -14.53 -2.55 -5.90
N THR A 63 -14.21 -2.06 -4.70
CA THR A 63 -13.47 -2.84 -3.71
C THR A 63 -14.27 -4.03 -3.18
N THR A 64 -15.59 -3.88 -3.02
CA THR A 64 -16.47 -4.98 -2.65
C THR A 64 -16.44 -6.07 -3.73
N ARG A 65 -16.59 -5.69 -5.01
CA ARG A 65 -16.51 -6.64 -6.13
C ARG A 65 -15.16 -7.35 -6.22
N ILE A 66 -14.04 -6.65 -5.90
CA ILE A 66 -12.72 -7.28 -5.84
C ILE A 66 -12.68 -8.32 -4.72
N VAL A 67 -13.07 -7.94 -3.50
CA VAL A 67 -13.06 -8.84 -2.33
C VAL A 67 -13.94 -10.05 -2.57
N ASP A 68 -15.19 -9.84 -2.99
CA ASP A 68 -16.15 -10.91 -3.26
C ASP A 68 -15.64 -11.88 -4.34
N ALA A 69 -15.04 -11.36 -5.41
CA ALA A 69 -14.49 -12.19 -6.47
C ALA A 69 -13.25 -12.98 -6.02
N VAL A 70 -12.37 -12.42 -5.20
CA VAL A 70 -11.24 -13.16 -4.63
C VAL A 70 -11.73 -14.24 -3.65
N GLU A 71 -12.76 -13.94 -2.88
CA GLU A 71 -13.33 -14.88 -1.90
C GLU A 71 -13.97 -16.11 -2.56
N THR A 72 -14.42 -16.02 -3.84
CA THR A 72 -14.90 -17.22 -4.58
C THR A 72 -13.79 -18.26 -4.82
N VAL A 73 -12.52 -17.84 -4.74
CA VAL A 73 -11.35 -18.73 -4.88
C VAL A 73 -10.78 -19.08 -3.50
N LEU A 74 -10.91 -18.19 -2.52
CA LEU A 74 -10.34 -18.30 -1.17
C LEU A 74 -11.46 -18.26 -0.13
N HIS A 75 -12.26 -19.29 -0.10
CA HIS A 75 -13.42 -19.39 0.79
C HIS A 75 -13.07 -19.14 2.26
N GLY A 76 -13.90 -18.34 2.94
CA GLY A 76 -13.79 -18.05 4.37
C GLY A 76 -12.58 -17.18 4.76
N LYS A 77 -11.90 -16.53 3.79
CA LYS A 77 -10.72 -15.67 4.05
C LYS A 77 -10.96 -14.19 3.83
N ARG A 78 -12.23 -13.75 3.92
CA ARG A 78 -12.66 -12.39 3.64
C ARG A 78 -11.82 -11.33 4.35
N HIS A 79 -11.60 -11.46 5.66
CA HIS A 79 -10.81 -10.49 6.43
C HIS A 79 -9.37 -10.36 5.87
N THR A 80 -8.69 -11.47 5.61
CA THR A 80 -7.34 -11.46 5.04
C THR A 80 -7.32 -10.81 3.65
N VAL A 81 -8.31 -11.11 2.82
CA VAL A 81 -8.46 -10.48 1.48
C VAL A 81 -8.68 -8.98 1.61
N GLU A 82 -9.51 -8.52 2.54
CA GLU A 82 -9.74 -7.09 2.81
C GLU A 82 -8.46 -6.38 3.25
N ILE A 83 -7.65 -6.98 4.12
CA ILE A 83 -6.33 -6.42 4.52
C ILE A 83 -5.39 -6.32 3.32
N VAL A 84 -5.33 -7.34 2.46
CA VAL A 84 -4.47 -7.34 1.27
C VAL A 84 -4.93 -6.27 0.27
N VAL A 85 -6.23 -6.12 0.04
CA VAL A 85 -6.80 -5.04 -0.80
C VAL A 85 -6.52 -3.67 -0.19
N ALA A 86 -6.68 -3.52 1.13
CA ALA A 86 -6.33 -2.27 1.81
C ALA A 86 -4.83 -1.94 1.67
N CYS A 87 -3.94 -2.93 1.74
CA CYS A 87 -2.51 -2.74 1.49
C CYS A 87 -2.22 -2.36 0.03
N LEU A 88 -2.91 -2.93 -0.95
CA LEU A 88 -2.81 -2.52 -2.36
C LEU A 88 -3.16 -1.03 -2.52
N LEU A 89 -4.28 -0.59 -1.94
CA LEU A 89 -4.73 0.81 -2.00
C LEU A 89 -3.84 1.76 -1.19
N ALA A 90 -3.21 1.26 -0.14
CA ALA A 90 -2.21 2.00 0.65
C ALA A 90 -0.83 2.04 -0.02
N GLU A 91 -0.65 1.35 -1.16
CA GLU A 91 0.62 1.09 -1.83
C GLU A 91 1.66 0.46 -0.87
N GLY A 92 1.20 -0.45 -0.01
CA GLY A 92 2.03 -1.23 0.90
C GLY A 92 2.22 -2.66 0.42
N HIS A 93 3.15 -3.38 1.02
CA HIS A 93 3.46 -4.78 0.73
C HIS A 93 3.01 -5.67 1.89
N VAL A 94 2.75 -6.94 1.63
CA VAL A 94 2.21 -7.89 2.62
C VAL A 94 3.15 -9.07 2.78
N LEU A 95 3.39 -9.45 4.02
CA LEU A 95 4.04 -10.69 4.39
C LEU A 95 2.97 -11.72 4.76
N ILE A 96 3.02 -12.89 4.14
CA ILE A 96 2.12 -14.01 4.44
C ILE A 96 2.93 -15.06 5.20
N GLU A 97 2.60 -15.24 6.46
CA GLU A 97 3.29 -16.18 7.33
C GLU A 97 2.40 -17.38 7.59
N ASP A 98 2.72 -18.50 6.91
CA ASP A 98 1.82 -19.64 6.88
C ASP A 98 2.52 -20.93 6.45
N VAL A 99 1.89 -22.06 6.80
CA VAL A 99 2.28 -23.38 6.31
C VAL A 99 2.10 -23.50 4.79
N PRO A 100 2.78 -24.43 4.12
CA PRO A 100 2.55 -24.71 2.70
C PRO A 100 1.10 -25.14 2.41
N GLY A 101 0.61 -24.88 1.18
CA GLY A 101 -0.64 -25.43 0.68
C GLY A 101 -1.93 -24.68 1.05
N VAL A 102 -1.88 -23.57 1.79
CA VAL A 102 -3.08 -22.84 2.25
C VAL A 102 -3.65 -21.81 1.25
N GLY A 103 -3.16 -21.77 0.01
CA GLY A 103 -3.73 -20.90 -1.04
C GLY A 103 -3.00 -19.58 -1.27
N LYS A 104 -1.74 -19.40 -0.79
CA LYS A 104 -0.96 -18.16 -0.98
C LYS A 104 -0.81 -17.76 -2.47
N THR A 105 -0.52 -18.72 -3.33
CA THR A 105 -0.42 -18.51 -4.78
C THR A 105 -1.77 -18.16 -5.41
N MET A 106 -2.84 -18.78 -4.92
CA MET A 106 -4.21 -18.49 -5.36
C MET A 106 -4.62 -17.06 -5.04
N LEU A 107 -4.28 -16.56 -3.84
CA LEU A 107 -4.53 -15.17 -3.45
C LEU A 107 -3.87 -14.18 -4.42
N ALA A 108 -2.58 -14.37 -4.72
CA ALA A 108 -1.86 -13.47 -5.62
C ALA A 108 -2.43 -13.47 -7.04
N ARG A 109 -2.71 -14.67 -7.58
CA ARG A 109 -3.26 -14.84 -8.94
C ARG A 109 -4.70 -14.31 -9.02
N ALA A 110 -5.54 -14.59 -8.04
CA ALA A 110 -6.91 -14.10 -8.00
C ALA A 110 -6.96 -12.57 -7.90
N LEU A 111 -6.18 -11.98 -6.99
CA LEU A 111 -6.11 -10.52 -6.84
C LEU A 111 -5.68 -9.84 -8.14
N ALA A 112 -4.67 -10.36 -8.82
CA ALA A 112 -4.20 -9.81 -10.08
C ALA A 112 -5.25 -9.96 -11.20
N ALA A 113 -5.87 -11.13 -11.33
CA ALA A 113 -6.91 -11.39 -12.32
C ALA A 113 -8.09 -10.41 -12.17
N VAL A 114 -8.62 -10.26 -10.95
CA VAL A 114 -9.76 -9.36 -10.69
C VAL A 114 -9.41 -7.88 -10.82
N SER A 115 -8.14 -7.52 -10.63
CA SER A 115 -7.65 -6.14 -10.75
C SER A 115 -7.18 -5.77 -12.15
N GLY A 116 -7.22 -6.69 -13.12
CA GLY A 116 -6.65 -6.49 -14.46
C GLY A 116 -5.13 -6.24 -14.43
N ALA A 117 -4.45 -6.78 -13.41
CA ALA A 117 -3.04 -6.57 -13.13
C ALA A 117 -2.17 -7.70 -13.69
N THR A 118 -0.90 -7.40 -13.98
CA THR A 118 0.10 -8.41 -14.32
C THR A 118 0.63 -9.11 -13.08
N THR A 119 0.95 -10.42 -13.19
CA THR A 119 1.56 -11.20 -12.11
C THR A 119 2.98 -11.57 -12.41
N GLY A 120 3.84 -11.51 -11.38
CA GLY A 120 5.15 -12.14 -11.35
C GLY A 120 5.22 -13.16 -10.21
N ARG A 121 6.03 -14.18 -10.34
CA ARG A 121 6.31 -15.14 -9.28
C ARG A 121 7.81 -15.41 -9.20
N VAL A 122 8.31 -15.43 -7.97
CA VAL A 122 9.67 -15.84 -7.64
C VAL A 122 9.60 -16.87 -6.52
N GLN A 123 10.16 -18.05 -6.74
CA GLN A 123 10.42 -19.03 -5.69
C GLN A 123 11.83 -18.78 -5.18
N PHE A 124 11.94 -18.34 -3.94
CA PHE A 124 13.25 -18.05 -3.35
C PHE A 124 13.96 -19.34 -2.93
N THR A 125 15.24 -19.44 -3.28
CA THR A 125 16.15 -20.54 -2.95
C THR A 125 17.51 -19.96 -2.56
N ALA A 126 18.36 -20.77 -1.94
CA ALA A 126 19.67 -20.30 -1.46
C ALA A 126 20.64 -19.92 -2.60
N ASP A 127 20.43 -20.45 -3.79
CA ASP A 127 21.24 -20.20 -4.99
C ASP A 127 20.69 -19.06 -5.87
N LEU A 128 19.48 -18.54 -5.57
CA LEU A 128 18.87 -17.46 -6.34
C LEU A 128 19.69 -16.17 -6.24
N LEU A 129 20.01 -15.57 -7.38
CA LEU A 129 20.76 -14.32 -7.46
C LEU A 129 19.82 -13.10 -7.43
N PRO A 130 20.30 -11.93 -6.98
CA PRO A 130 19.53 -10.68 -7.10
C PRO A 130 19.02 -10.39 -8.51
N SER A 131 19.84 -10.65 -9.53
CA SER A 131 19.49 -10.48 -10.94
C SER A 131 18.34 -11.36 -11.42
N ASP A 132 18.11 -12.51 -10.79
CA ASP A 132 16.99 -13.39 -11.12
C ASP A 132 15.65 -12.77 -10.68
N VAL A 133 15.69 -11.89 -9.71
CA VAL A 133 14.53 -11.12 -9.21
C VAL A 133 14.36 -9.82 -9.98
N THR A 134 15.43 -9.04 -10.12
CA THR A 134 15.41 -7.67 -10.65
C THR A 134 15.60 -7.60 -12.17
N GLY A 135 16.14 -8.65 -12.78
CA GLY A 135 16.57 -8.64 -14.16
C GLY A 135 18.05 -8.28 -14.32
N ALA A 136 18.55 -8.49 -15.51
CA ALA A 136 19.95 -8.24 -15.88
C ALA A 136 20.06 -7.79 -17.32
N SER A 137 21.15 -7.08 -17.64
CA SER A 137 21.52 -6.79 -19.03
C SER A 137 22.19 -8.00 -19.65
N ILE A 138 21.68 -8.39 -20.82
CA ILE A 138 22.15 -9.51 -21.60
C ILE A 138 22.79 -8.99 -22.87
N TRP A 139 23.97 -9.48 -23.18
CA TRP A 139 24.65 -9.20 -24.42
C TRP A 139 23.94 -9.86 -25.61
N ASP A 140 23.51 -9.08 -26.58
CA ASP A 140 22.99 -9.59 -27.84
C ASP A 140 24.14 -9.68 -28.88
N PRO A 141 24.61 -10.88 -29.23
CA PRO A 141 25.72 -11.04 -30.15
C PRO A 141 25.39 -10.59 -31.58
N ARG A 142 24.11 -10.43 -31.93
CA ARG A 142 23.67 -10.00 -33.25
C ARG A 142 23.75 -8.49 -33.42
N THR A 143 23.46 -7.74 -32.37
CA THR A 143 23.46 -6.28 -32.38
C THR A 143 24.73 -5.69 -31.78
N GLY A 144 25.47 -6.47 -30.98
CA GLY A 144 26.65 -6.01 -30.25
C GLY A 144 26.29 -5.08 -29.11
N GLU A 145 25.04 -5.16 -28.57
CA GLU A 145 24.53 -4.27 -27.51
C GLU A 145 24.13 -5.07 -26.27
N LEU A 146 24.24 -4.38 -25.11
CA LEU A 146 23.66 -4.85 -23.87
C LEU A 146 22.19 -4.43 -23.78
N THR A 147 21.29 -5.41 -23.74
CA THR A 147 19.85 -5.19 -23.59
C THR A 147 19.37 -5.62 -22.21
N PHE A 148 18.73 -4.73 -21.47
CA PHE A 148 18.14 -5.07 -20.18
C PHE A 148 16.94 -6.00 -20.36
N ARG A 149 17.00 -7.17 -19.73
CA ARG A 149 15.89 -8.09 -19.62
C ARG A 149 15.25 -7.95 -18.24
N PRO A 150 14.01 -7.43 -18.14
CA PRO A 150 13.30 -7.28 -16.87
C PRO A 150 13.13 -8.62 -16.17
N GLY A 151 13.33 -8.64 -14.85
CA GLY A 151 13.02 -9.77 -13.98
C GLY A 151 11.55 -9.81 -13.55
N PRO A 152 11.16 -10.84 -12.79
CA PRO A 152 9.79 -11.02 -12.29
C PRO A 152 9.24 -9.85 -11.48
N VAL A 153 10.09 -9.01 -10.90
CA VAL A 153 9.69 -7.82 -10.14
C VAL A 153 8.95 -6.78 -10.99
N PHE A 154 9.08 -6.84 -12.33
CA PHE A 154 8.38 -5.95 -13.25
C PHE A 154 6.93 -6.42 -13.51
N ALA A 155 6.20 -6.68 -12.42
CA ALA A 155 4.78 -7.02 -12.45
C ALA A 155 4.02 -6.15 -11.44
N ASN A 156 2.71 -6.00 -11.61
CA ASN A 156 1.88 -5.25 -10.66
C ASN A 156 1.71 -5.99 -9.33
N VAL A 157 1.55 -7.31 -9.39
CA VAL A 157 1.46 -8.18 -8.21
C VAL A 157 2.56 -9.22 -8.31
N LEU A 158 3.53 -9.14 -7.42
CA LEU A 158 4.62 -10.09 -7.31
C LEU A 158 4.37 -11.02 -6.12
N LEU A 159 4.33 -12.33 -6.39
CA LEU A 159 4.41 -13.34 -5.35
C LEU A 159 5.87 -13.75 -5.14
N GLY A 160 6.40 -13.48 -3.95
CA GLY A 160 7.73 -13.91 -3.53
C GLY A 160 7.62 -15.08 -2.56
N ASP A 161 7.67 -16.32 -3.08
CA ASP A 161 7.52 -17.51 -2.25
C ASP A 161 8.80 -17.83 -1.47
N GLU A 162 8.65 -18.06 -0.14
CA GLU A 162 9.70 -18.50 0.78
C GLU A 162 10.92 -17.56 0.82
N ILE A 163 10.65 -16.26 1.00
CA ILE A 163 11.69 -15.22 0.99
C ILE A 163 12.83 -15.51 1.98
N ASN A 164 12.54 -16.19 3.09
CA ASN A 164 13.52 -16.57 4.11
C ASN A 164 14.50 -17.66 3.64
N ARG A 165 14.31 -18.31 2.48
CA ARG A 165 15.26 -19.26 1.89
C ARG A 165 16.35 -18.59 1.04
N ALA A 166 16.13 -17.36 0.60
CA ALA A 166 17.12 -16.61 -0.17
C ALA A 166 18.22 -16.04 0.73
N THR A 167 19.40 -15.86 0.13
CA THR A 167 20.49 -15.13 0.81
C THR A 167 20.08 -13.71 1.16
N ALA A 168 20.72 -13.13 2.18
CA ALA A 168 20.46 -11.73 2.59
C ALA A 168 20.64 -10.72 1.44
N LYS A 169 21.54 -11.01 0.48
CA LYS A 169 21.78 -10.16 -0.68
C LYS A 169 20.59 -10.16 -1.64
N THR A 170 20.00 -11.32 -1.89
CA THR A 170 18.82 -11.47 -2.77
C THR A 170 17.57 -10.91 -2.10
N GLN A 171 17.39 -11.12 -0.77
CA GLN A 171 16.34 -10.46 0.01
C GLN A 171 16.44 -8.93 -0.08
N ALA A 172 17.65 -8.37 0.09
CA ALA A 172 17.88 -6.93 0.03
C ALA A 172 17.49 -6.33 -1.33
N ALA A 173 17.74 -7.02 -2.43
CA ALA A 173 17.36 -6.55 -3.76
C ALA A 173 15.83 -6.44 -3.93
N LEU A 174 15.06 -7.42 -3.43
CA LEU A 174 13.60 -7.32 -3.43
C LEU A 174 13.13 -6.18 -2.52
N LEU A 175 13.66 -6.09 -1.30
CA LEU A 175 13.27 -5.07 -0.34
C LEU A 175 13.62 -3.65 -0.79
N GLU A 176 14.69 -3.46 -1.55
CA GLU A 176 15.03 -2.20 -2.21
C GLU A 176 14.00 -1.86 -3.30
N ALA A 177 13.69 -2.82 -4.17
CA ALA A 177 12.65 -2.64 -5.19
C ALA A 177 11.29 -2.29 -4.60
N MET A 178 10.92 -2.87 -3.44
CA MET A 178 9.70 -2.54 -2.70
C MET A 178 9.69 -1.10 -2.20
N GLU A 179 10.79 -0.61 -1.64
CA GLU A 179 10.88 0.72 -1.04
C GLU A 179 11.01 1.82 -2.11
N GLU A 180 11.90 1.61 -3.09
CA GLU A 180 12.23 2.59 -4.11
C GLU A 180 11.27 2.57 -5.32
N ARG A 181 10.51 1.49 -5.52
CA ARG A 181 9.63 1.23 -6.68
C ARG A 181 10.35 1.37 -8.02
N ARG A 182 11.62 1.03 -8.01
CA ARG A 182 12.52 1.03 -9.17
C ARG A 182 13.63 0.03 -8.98
N VAL A 183 14.25 -0.35 -10.08
CA VAL A 183 15.43 -1.21 -10.12
C VAL A 183 16.54 -0.45 -10.82
N THR A 184 17.74 -0.47 -10.25
CA THR A 184 18.93 0.07 -10.92
C THR A 184 19.81 -1.09 -11.38
N ALA A 185 20.04 -1.18 -12.69
CA ALA A 185 20.92 -2.16 -13.32
C ALA A 185 21.84 -1.44 -14.31
N ASP A 186 23.13 -1.75 -14.25
CA ASP A 186 24.17 -1.20 -15.15
C ASP A 186 24.14 0.34 -15.27
N GLY A 187 23.95 1.02 -14.13
CA GLY A 187 23.89 2.48 -14.06
C GLY A 187 22.61 3.12 -14.63
N ARG A 188 21.63 2.31 -15.04
CA ARG A 188 20.31 2.78 -15.50
C ARG A 188 19.25 2.42 -14.48
N THR A 189 18.29 3.34 -14.28
CA THR A 189 17.15 3.14 -13.36
C THR A 189 15.88 2.88 -14.15
N TYR A 190 15.19 1.81 -13.81
CA TYR A 190 13.94 1.35 -14.43
C TYR A 190 12.83 1.44 -13.39
N ALA A 191 11.77 2.19 -13.69
CA ALA A 191 10.59 2.28 -12.83
C ALA A 191 9.78 0.98 -12.87
N LEU A 192 9.28 0.55 -11.72
CA LEU A 192 8.36 -0.58 -11.63
C LEU A 192 6.93 -0.17 -12.02
N PRO A 193 6.10 -1.11 -12.47
CA PRO A 193 4.69 -0.84 -12.76
C PRO A 193 3.95 -0.29 -11.55
N ARG A 194 2.95 0.57 -11.80
CA ARG A 194 2.01 1.00 -10.75
C ARG A 194 0.60 0.48 -11.06
N PRO A 195 -0.15 -0.01 -10.07
CA PRO A 195 0.31 -0.27 -8.70
C PRO A 195 1.37 -1.38 -8.65
N PHE A 196 2.17 -1.40 -7.57
CA PHE A 196 3.14 -2.45 -7.30
C PHE A 196 2.91 -3.03 -5.90
N LEU A 197 2.50 -4.28 -5.82
CA LEU A 197 2.26 -5.02 -4.59
C LEU A 197 3.13 -6.28 -4.56
N VAL A 198 3.90 -6.44 -3.50
CA VAL A 198 4.60 -7.69 -3.19
C VAL A 198 3.81 -8.43 -2.11
N LEU A 199 3.48 -9.68 -2.40
CA LEU A 199 3.03 -10.68 -1.45
C LEU A 199 4.21 -11.62 -1.21
N ALA A 200 4.98 -11.37 -0.15
CA ALA A 200 6.09 -12.25 0.22
C ALA A 200 5.57 -13.33 1.18
N THR A 201 6.05 -14.55 1.03
CA THR A 201 5.69 -15.64 1.94
C THR A 201 6.89 -16.09 2.74
N GLN A 202 6.66 -16.53 3.97
CA GLN A 202 7.63 -17.27 4.75
C GLN A 202 6.92 -18.42 5.50
N ASN A 203 7.66 -19.50 5.68
CA ASN A 203 7.21 -20.63 6.48
C ASN A 203 7.87 -20.53 7.87
N PRO A 204 7.10 -20.29 8.95
CA PRO A 204 7.67 -20.14 10.28
C PRO A 204 8.22 -21.45 10.87
N MET A 205 7.83 -22.60 10.32
CA MET A 205 8.24 -23.92 10.81
C MET A 205 9.59 -24.39 10.23
N GLU A 206 10.03 -23.80 9.13
CA GLU A 206 11.31 -24.15 8.52
C GLU A 206 12.45 -23.35 9.15
N HIS A 207 13.33 -24.03 9.86
CA HIS A 207 14.50 -23.43 10.51
C HIS A 207 15.81 -23.76 9.81
N GLU A 208 15.92 -24.94 9.18
CA GLU A 208 17.14 -25.37 8.49
C GLU A 208 17.26 -24.70 7.09
N GLY A 209 18.45 -24.16 6.83
CA GLY A 209 18.73 -23.53 5.52
C GLY A 209 18.00 -22.20 5.26
N THR A 210 17.48 -21.54 6.31
CA THR A 210 16.76 -20.26 6.17
C THR A 210 17.54 -19.08 6.73
N TYR A 211 17.41 -17.92 6.09
CA TYR A 211 17.93 -16.63 6.53
C TYR A 211 16.74 -15.78 7.00
N ARG A 212 16.54 -15.70 8.32
CA ARG A 212 15.45 -14.89 8.88
C ARG A 212 15.59 -13.44 8.48
N LEU A 213 14.46 -12.82 8.13
CA LEU A 213 14.40 -11.38 7.91
C LEU A 213 14.59 -10.66 9.24
N PRO A 214 15.59 -9.75 9.37
CA PRO A 214 15.70 -8.87 10.53
C PRO A 214 14.47 -7.99 10.70
N GLU A 215 14.19 -7.54 11.92
CA GLU A 215 13.06 -6.68 12.26
C GLU A 215 13.03 -5.40 11.42
N SER A 216 14.19 -4.81 11.11
CA SER A 216 14.31 -3.64 10.25
C SER A 216 13.87 -3.88 8.80
N GLN A 217 13.90 -5.12 8.35
CA GLN A 217 13.42 -5.55 7.04
C GLN A 217 11.93 -5.91 7.09
N LEU A 218 11.48 -6.55 8.16
CA LEU A 218 10.06 -6.81 8.42
C LEU A 218 9.25 -5.51 8.48
N ASP A 219 9.82 -4.43 9.00
CA ASP A 219 9.18 -3.11 9.08
C ASP A 219 8.82 -2.49 7.71
N ARG A 220 9.32 -3.03 6.59
CA ARG A 220 8.96 -2.62 5.22
C ARG A 220 7.62 -3.18 4.75
N PHE A 221 7.14 -4.28 5.34
CA PHE A 221 5.82 -4.82 5.05
C PHE A 221 4.76 -4.07 5.83
N PHE A 222 3.67 -3.64 5.17
CA PHE A 222 2.59 -2.91 5.84
C PHE A 222 1.76 -3.81 6.74
N ALA A 223 1.54 -5.04 6.32
CA ALA A 223 0.83 -6.02 7.11
C ALA A 223 1.52 -7.38 7.05
N ARG A 224 1.38 -8.14 8.15
CA ARG A 224 1.62 -9.57 8.21
C ARG A 224 0.28 -10.26 8.40
N VAL A 225 -0.04 -11.20 7.51
CA VAL A 225 -1.29 -11.95 7.52
C VAL A 225 -1.03 -13.45 7.52
N SER A 226 -2.02 -14.21 7.98
CA SER A 226 -2.10 -15.66 7.83
C SER A 226 -3.41 -16.00 7.13
N LEU A 227 -3.38 -16.96 6.22
CA LEU A 227 -4.58 -17.56 5.65
C LEU A 227 -5.10 -18.67 6.58
N GLY A 228 -4.18 -19.41 7.19
CA GLY A 228 -4.51 -20.58 7.99
C GLY A 228 -5.21 -21.67 7.20
N TYR A 229 -5.49 -22.80 7.83
CA TYR A 229 -6.30 -23.85 7.22
C TYR A 229 -7.72 -23.33 6.95
N PRO A 230 -8.39 -23.75 5.86
CA PRO A 230 -9.80 -23.48 5.66
C PRO A 230 -10.64 -24.18 6.74
N ASP A 231 -11.86 -23.71 6.96
CA ASP A 231 -12.84 -24.43 7.75
C ASP A 231 -13.37 -25.66 6.97
N PRO A 232 -13.97 -26.66 7.66
CA PRO A 232 -14.41 -27.90 7.00
C PRO A 232 -15.37 -27.70 5.84
N ALA A 233 -16.23 -26.66 5.87
CA ALA A 233 -17.16 -26.38 4.76
C ALA A 233 -16.41 -25.82 3.55
N SER A 234 -15.43 -24.94 3.78
CA SER A 234 -14.52 -24.42 2.74
C SER A 234 -13.64 -25.52 2.15
N GLU A 235 -13.14 -26.47 2.97
CA GLU A 235 -12.38 -27.62 2.47
C GLU A 235 -13.24 -28.52 1.56
N LEU A 236 -14.50 -28.75 1.92
CA LEU A 236 -15.42 -29.53 1.08
C LEU A 236 -15.62 -28.85 -0.30
N LEU A 237 -15.85 -27.53 -0.32
CA LEU A 237 -15.96 -26.77 -1.56
C LEU A 237 -14.67 -26.84 -2.41
N MET A 238 -13.49 -26.84 -1.77
CA MET A 238 -12.23 -27.00 -2.49
C MET A 238 -12.13 -28.38 -3.16
N LEU A 239 -12.59 -29.44 -2.49
CA LEU A 239 -12.61 -30.80 -3.07
C LEU A 239 -13.61 -30.90 -4.24
N GLU A 240 -14.75 -30.24 -4.14
CA GLU A 240 -15.77 -30.20 -5.21
C GLU A 240 -15.30 -29.44 -6.47
N HIS A 241 -14.44 -28.43 -6.30
CA HIS A 241 -13.98 -27.53 -7.36
C HIS A 241 -12.49 -27.73 -7.76
N ASP A 242 -11.93 -28.89 -7.51
CA ASP A 242 -10.55 -29.26 -7.89
C ASP A 242 -9.50 -28.22 -7.44
N GLY A 243 -9.58 -27.86 -6.15
CA GLY A 243 -8.66 -26.90 -5.51
C GLY A 243 -8.82 -25.45 -5.96
N GLY A 244 -9.92 -25.10 -6.65
CA GLY A 244 -10.24 -23.74 -7.08
C GLY A 244 -9.52 -23.26 -8.36
N GLU A 245 -8.69 -24.08 -9.00
CA GLU A 245 -8.00 -23.70 -10.27
C GLU A 245 -8.99 -23.40 -11.39
N SER A 246 -10.07 -24.17 -11.50
CA SER A 246 -11.14 -23.94 -12.48
C SER A 246 -11.87 -22.62 -12.23
N VAL A 247 -12.13 -22.29 -10.97
CA VAL A 247 -12.76 -21.03 -10.56
C VAL A 247 -11.83 -19.86 -10.87
N LEU A 248 -10.52 -19.99 -10.54
CA LEU A 248 -9.51 -18.97 -10.84
C LEU A 248 -9.38 -18.73 -12.34
N ALA A 249 -9.38 -19.78 -13.17
CA ALA A 249 -9.31 -19.65 -14.63
C ALA A 249 -10.53 -18.94 -15.23
N GLY A 250 -11.69 -18.99 -14.56
CA GLY A 250 -12.91 -18.28 -14.92
C GLY A 250 -13.03 -16.86 -14.38
N LEU A 251 -12.09 -16.40 -13.53
CA LEU A 251 -12.17 -15.07 -12.96
C LEU A 251 -11.95 -13.99 -14.04
N ALA A 252 -12.98 -13.18 -14.25
CA ALA A 252 -12.87 -11.97 -15.06
C ALA A 252 -12.44 -10.77 -14.23
N ALA A 253 -11.73 -9.83 -14.85
CA ALA A 253 -11.38 -8.56 -14.23
C ALA A 253 -12.66 -7.82 -13.75
N LYS A 254 -12.63 -7.34 -12.52
CA LYS A 254 -13.71 -6.57 -11.88
C LYS A 254 -13.44 -5.08 -11.88
N THR A 255 -12.20 -4.71 -12.18
CA THR A 255 -11.71 -3.34 -12.30
C THR A 255 -10.54 -3.29 -13.28
N THR A 256 -10.06 -2.09 -13.55
CA THR A 256 -8.93 -1.81 -14.43
C THR A 256 -7.79 -1.15 -13.65
N ILE A 257 -6.56 -1.23 -14.16
CA ILE A 257 -5.40 -0.54 -13.54
C ILE A 257 -5.64 0.98 -13.36
N PRO A 258 -6.18 1.73 -14.33
CA PRO A 258 -6.53 3.14 -14.11
C PRO A 258 -7.51 3.37 -12.96
N GLU A 259 -8.52 2.51 -12.79
CA GLU A 259 -9.46 2.62 -11.66
C GLU A 259 -8.79 2.31 -10.32
N VAL A 260 -7.92 1.30 -10.25
CA VAL A 260 -7.13 1.01 -9.05
C VAL A 260 -6.23 2.20 -8.70
N LEU A 261 -5.58 2.83 -9.66
CA LEU A 261 -4.77 4.03 -9.44
C LEU A 261 -5.61 5.21 -8.96
N ALA A 262 -6.81 5.40 -9.50
CA ALA A 262 -7.74 6.43 -9.02
C ALA A 262 -8.16 6.18 -7.56
N MET A 263 -8.42 4.93 -7.18
CA MET A 263 -8.70 4.57 -5.79
C MET A 263 -7.49 4.81 -4.86
N ILE A 264 -6.27 4.54 -5.30
CA ILE A 264 -5.04 4.84 -4.55
C ILE A 264 -4.93 6.35 -4.31
N GLU A 265 -5.09 7.18 -5.34
CA GLU A 265 -5.02 8.64 -5.21
C GLU A 265 -6.16 9.18 -4.32
N ARG A 266 -7.35 8.58 -4.39
CA ARG A 266 -8.44 8.88 -3.46
C ARG A 266 -8.05 8.53 -2.02
N THR A 267 -7.52 7.33 -1.78
CA THR A 267 -7.09 6.86 -0.46
C THR A 267 -6.11 7.82 0.20
N ARG A 268 -5.19 8.39 -0.56
CA ARG A 268 -4.23 9.41 -0.07
C ARG A 268 -4.93 10.67 0.45
N ARG A 269 -6.09 11.02 -0.10
CA ARG A 269 -6.87 12.23 0.24
C ARG A 269 -7.87 12.01 1.37
N VAL A 270 -8.10 10.76 1.82
CA VAL A 270 -8.99 10.47 2.95
C VAL A 270 -8.49 11.19 4.19
N HIS A 271 -9.39 11.96 4.81
CA HIS A 271 -9.04 12.75 5.98
C HIS A 271 -8.88 11.87 7.23
N MET A 272 -7.87 12.14 8.03
CA MET A 272 -7.74 11.60 9.38
C MET A 272 -7.63 12.76 10.37
N ALA A 273 -8.59 12.87 11.28
CA ALA A 273 -8.66 13.94 12.26
C ALA A 273 -7.40 13.95 13.14
N THR A 274 -6.96 15.16 13.57
CA THR A 274 -5.78 15.30 14.43
C THR A 274 -5.93 14.53 15.74
N LYS A 275 -7.13 14.52 16.34
CA LYS A 275 -7.45 13.75 17.55
C LYS A 275 -7.20 12.24 17.36
N LEU A 276 -7.57 11.70 16.19
CA LEU A 276 -7.35 10.28 15.86
C LEU A 276 -5.87 9.98 15.60
N ARG A 277 -5.13 10.93 15.00
CA ARG A 277 -3.66 10.80 14.84
C ARG A 277 -2.93 10.83 16.18
N LEU A 278 -3.34 11.70 17.11
CA LEU A 278 -2.79 11.74 18.46
C LEU A 278 -3.05 10.43 19.20
N TRP A 279 -4.28 9.93 19.14
CA TRP A 279 -4.63 8.63 19.71
C TRP A 279 -3.80 7.48 19.14
N LEU A 280 -3.59 7.43 17.81
CA LEU A 280 -2.69 6.46 17.21
C LEU A 280 -1.26 6.58 17.75
N LEU A 281 -0.75 7.81 17.94
CA LEU A 281 0.57 8.03 18.51
C LEU A 281 0.65 7.59 19.98
N GLU A 282 -0.42 7.75 20.75
CA GLU A 282 -0.52 7.24 22.12
C GLU A 282 -0.40 5.71 22.14
N ILE A 283 -1.10 4.99 21.24
CA ILE A 283 -0.97 3.53 21.08
C ILE A 283 0.48 3.16 20.76
N ILE A 284 1.09 3.80 19.76
CA ILE A 284 2.48 3.53 19.37
C ILE A 284 3.45 3.78 20.54
N ASN A 285 3.28 4.88 21.28
CA ASN A 285 4.13 5.19 22.44
C ASN A 285 3.93 4.17 23.57
N ALA A 286 2.70 3.74 23.81
CA ALA A 286 2.41 2.73 24.82
C ALA A 286 3.12 1.39 24.48
N THR A 287 3.20 0.98 23.20
CA THR A 287 3.98 -0.21 22.83
C THR A 287 5.45 -0.12 23.20
N ARG A 288 6.03 1.10 23.18
CA ARG A 288 7.46 1.34 23.51
C ARG A 288 7.73 1.37 25.00
N GLN A 289 6.70 1.59 25.81
CA GLN A 289 6.80 1.74 27.27
C GLN A 289 6.26 0.52 28.02
N HIS A 290 5.64 -0.42 27.30
CA HIS A 290 4.99 -1.57 27.91
C HIS A 290 6.02 -2.58 28.45
N PRO A 291 5.95 -3.01 29.72
CA PRO A 291 6.96 -3.88 30.34
C PRO A 291 7.08 -5.26 29.69
N SER A 292 6.02 -5.77 29.06
CA SER A 292 6.00 -7.04 28.34
C SER A 292 6.42 -6.93 26.87
N ILE A 293 6.89 -5.77 26.41
CA ILE A 293 7.37 -5.54 25.04
C ILE A 293 8.83 -5.09 25.11
N SER A 294 9.75 -5.87 24.52
CA SER A 294 11.17 -5.54 24.47
C SER A 294 11.54 -4.61 23.31
N LEU A 295 10.78 -4.69 22.20
CA LEU A 295 10.90 -3.77 21.07
C LEU A 295 9.50 -3.30 20.69
N GLY A 296 9.20 -2.00 20.89
CA GLY A 296 7.95 -1.36 20.50
C GLY A 296 7.95 -0.90 19.04
N ALA A 297 6.79 -0.46 18.57
CA ALA A 297 6.55 -0.08 17.18
C ALA A 297 7.37 1.15 16.73
N SER A 298 7.85 1.10 15.48
CA SER A 298 8.62 2.17 14.85
C SER A 298 7.74 3.35 14.40
N PRO A 299 8.30 4.52 14.06
CA PRO A 299 7.56 5.59 13.40
C PRO A 299 6.98 5.16 12.02
N ARG A 300 7.64 4.24 11.30
CA ARG A 300 7.13 3.66 10.04
C ARG A 300 5.83 2.89 10.28
N ALA A 301 5.70 2.21 11.42
CA ALA A 301 4.48 1.52 11.80
C ALA A 301 3.28 2.47 11.90
N ALA A 302 3.43 3.62 12.53
CA ALA A 302 2.36 4.64 12.61
C ALA A 302 1.91 5.12 11.22
N LEU A 303 2.88 5.34 10.31
CA LEU A 303 2.58 5.72 8.92
C LEU A 303 1.88 4.61 8.13
N ALA A 304 2.29 3.35 8.33
CA ALA A 304 1.65 2.21 7.69
C ALA A 304 0.19 2.06 8.17
N ILE A 305 -0.06 2.10 9.49
CA ILE A 305 -1.41 2.05 10.06
C ILE A 305 -2.28 3.18 9.50
N GLN A 306 -1.78 4.42 9.50
CA GLN A 306 -2.52 5.56 8.96
C GLN A 306 -2.91 5.34 7.49
N ARG A 307 -2.00 4.80 6.66
CA ARG A 307 -2.27 4.54 5.23
C ARG A 307 -3.28 3.42 5.05
N VAL A 308 -3.14 2.32 5.77
CA VAL A 308 -4.06 1.17 5.70
C VAL A 308 -5.44 1.53 6.26
N ALA A 309 -5.52 2.32 7.34
CA ALA A 309 -6.79 2.82 7.87
C ALA A 309 -7.51 3.75 6.88
N ARG A 310 -6.78 4.60 6.14
CA ARG A 310 -7.35 5.40 5.04
C ARG A 310 -7.87 4.51 3.90
N ALA A 311 -7.18 3.43 3.58
CA ALA A 311 -7.63 2.47 2.59
C ALA A 311 -8.92 1.78 3.03
N ARG A 312 -9.04 1.36 4.30
CA ARG A 312 -10.29 0.82 4.85
C ARG A 312 -11.44 1.82 4.78
N ALA A 313 -11.19 3.08 5.11
CA ALA A 313 -12.21 4.13 4.96
C ALA A 313 -12.65 4.28 3.49
N THR A 314 -11.72 4.22 2.53
CA THR A 314 -12.03 4.21 1.10
C THR A 314 -12.88 3.00 0.71
N MET A 315 -12.52 1.80 1.16
CA MET A 315 -13.28 0.56 0.93
C MET A 315 -14.69 0.61 1.52
N ALA A 316 -14.87 1.35 2.61
CA ALA A 316 -16.17 1.60 3.25
C ALA A 316 -16.91 2.83 2.68
N GLY A 317 -16.48 3.38 1.54
CA GLY A 317 -17.13 4.52 0.90
C GLY A 317 -17.07 5.81 1.70
N ARG A 318 -16.07 5.99 2.59
CA ARG A 318 -15.94 7.17 3.44
C ARG A 318 -14.80 8.07 2.96
N THR A 319 -14.92 9.36 3.26
CA THR A 319 -13.90 10.39 3.01
C THR A 319 -13.06 10.71 4.23
N PHE A 320 -13.33 10.03 5.35
CA PHE A 320 -12.63 10.21 6.62
C PHE A 320 -12.46 8.87 7.34
N VAL A 321 -11.40 8.79 8.14
CA VAL A 321 -11.06 7.63 8.97
C VAL A 321 -11.84 7.68 10.28
N VAL A 322 -12.35 6.53 10.70
CA VAL A 322 -12.95 6.32 12.04
C VAL A 322 -12.04 5.42 12.90
N PRO A 323 -12.23 5.39 14.24
CA PRO A 323 -11.42 4.52 15.11
C PRO A 323 -11.38 3.05 14.69
N ASP A 324 -12.51 2.51 14.24
CA ASP A 324 -12.64 1.11 13.81
C ASP A 324 -11.75 0.78 12.59
N ASP A 325 -11.43 1.78 11.74
CA ASP A 325 -10.48 1.57 10.65
C ASP A 325 -9.05 1.33 11.14
N VAL A 326 -8.69 1.98 12.24
CA VAL A 326 -7.40 1.81 12.91
C VAL A 326 -7.37 0.49 13.65
N LEU A 327 -8.38 0.23 14.49
CA LEU A 327 -8.49 -0.99 15.30
C LEU A 327 -8.47 -2.26 14.43
N GLY A 328 -9.22 -2.25 13.35
CA GLY A 328 -9.34 -3.39 12.45
C GLY A 328 -8.11 -3.69 11.60
N VAL A 329 -6.97 -3.02 11.83
CA VAL A 329 -5.70 -3.31 11.15
C VAL A 329 -4.51 -3.40 12.12
N LEU A 330 -4.71 -3.09 13.40
CA LEU A 330 -3.61 -3.05 14.37
C LEU A 330 -2.87 -4.38 14.49
N PRO A 331 -3.54 -5.54 14.64
CA PRO A 331 -2.85 -6.81 14.79
C PRO A 331 -1.95 -7.12 13.58
N GLU A 332 -2.47 -6.97 12.36
CA GLU A 332 -1.76 -7.31 11.14
C GLU A 332 -0.64 -6.32 10.84
N THR A 333 -0.79 -5.05 11.23
CA THR A 333 0.21 -4.01 10.94
C THR A 333 1.28 -3.88 12.02
N LEU A 334 1.04 -4.32 13.26
CA LEU A 334 1.98 -4.16 14.37
C LEU A 334 2.68 -5.44 14.79
N SER A 335 2.01 -6.60 14.76
CA SER A 335 2.55 -7.84 15.38
C SER A 335 3.92 -8.26 14.85
N HIS A 336 4.24 -7.99 13.58
CA HIS A 336 5.53 -8.33 12.98
C HIS A 336 6.62 -7.27 13.21
N ARG A 337 6.27 -6.14 13.85
CA ARG A 337 7.16 -4.98 14.10
C ARG A 337 7.51 -4.81 15.57
N MET A 338 7.03 -5.73 16.39
CA MET A 338 7.25 -5.70 17.84
C MET A 338 7.81 -7.04 18.31
N ILE A 339 8.55 -6.99 19.41
CA ILE A 339 9.09 -8.18 20.06
C ILE A 339 8.57 -8.19 21.50
N ALA A 340 7.89 -9.29 21.87
CA ALA A 340 7.51 -9.51 23.25
C ALA A 340 8.75 -9.72 24.13
N ALA A 341 8.69 -9.32 25.40
CA ALA A 341 9.74 -9.61 26.35
C ALA A 341 9.74 -11.12 26.68
N ALA A 342 10.93 -11.69 26.90
CA ALA A 342 11.08 -13.13 27.19
C ALA A 342 10.31 -13.59 28.44
N THR A 343 9.99 -12.69 29.34
CA THR A 343 9.19 -12.94 30.55
C THR A 343 7.69 -12.80 30.33
N GLY A 344 7.26 -12.33 29.14
CA GLY A 344 5.84 -12.11 28.81
C GLY A 344 5.11 -13.43 28.57
N ARG A 345 3.94 -13.58 29.22
CA ARG A 345 3.05 -14.76 29.07
C ARG A 345 1.97 -14.54 28.01
N HIS A 346 1.89 -13.34 27.42
CA HIS A 346 0.82 -12.92 26.52
C HIS A 346 1.32 -12.86 25.07
N ALA A 347 0.47 -13.26 24.14
CA ALA A 347 0.73 -13.04 22.72
C ALA A 347 0.66 -11.54 22.38
N LEU A 348 1.39 -11.10 21.34
CA LEU A 348 1.40 -9.68 20.93
C LEU A 348 0.00 -9.12 20.64
N PRO A 349 -0.95 -9.84 20.02
CA PRO A 349 -2.32 -9.35 19.86
C PRO A 349 -3.02 -9.05 21.19
N ASP A 350 -2.88 -9.91 22.21
CA ASP A 350 -3.49 -9.68 23.53
C ASP A 350 -2.92 -8.43 24.22
N LEU A 351 -1.61 -8.19 24.06
CA LEU A 351 -0.95 -6.97 24.57
C LEU A 351 -1.44 -5.72 23.85
N LEU A 352 -1.70 -5.79 22.55
CA LEU A 352 -2.28 -4.70 21.79
C LEU A 352 -3.71 -4.37 22.26
N ASP A 353 -4.52 -5.40 22.50
CA ASP A 353 -5.87 -5.22 23.03
C ASP A 353 -5.86 -4.62 24.44
N GLU A 354 -4.90 -4.98 25.28
CA GLU A 354 -4.70 -4.38 26.61
C GLU A 354 -4.34 -2.91 26.49
N ILE A 355 -3.38 -2.57 25.64
CA ILE A 355 -2.95 -1.19 25.38
C ILE A 355 -4.13 -0.33 24.89
N VAL A 356 -4.87 -0.82 23.89
CA VAL A 356 -6.04 -0.09 23.34
C VAL A 356 -7.12 0.12 24.40
N ARG A 357 -7.42 -0.89 25.21
CA ARG A 357 -8.39 -0.77 26.30
C ARG A 357 -7.96 0.25 27.37
N THR A 358 -6.67 0.29 27.68
CA THR A 358 -6.10 1.21 28.67
C THR A 358 -6.16 2.68 28.22
N ILE A 359 -5.83 2.93 26.94
CA ILE A 359 -5.85 4.29 26.36
C ILE A 359 -7.29 4.76 26.13
N GLY A 360 -8.19 3.83 25.78
CA GLY A 360 -9.57 4.12 25.41
C GLY A 360 -9.70 4.70 24.00
N VAL A 361 -10.89 4.56 23.43
CA VAL A 361 -11.20 5.05 22.07
C VAL A 361 -11.66 6.51 22.12
N PRO A 362 -11.16 7.42 21.28
CA PRO A 362 -11.58 8.80 21.27
C PRO A 362 -13.06 8.93 20.89
N ARG A 363 -13.86 9.60 21.72
CA ARG A 363 -15.26 9.89 21.42
C ARG A 363 -15.36 10.90 20.28
N PRO A 364 -16.34 10.74 19.37
CA PRO A 364 -16.64 11.79 18.40
C PRO A 364 -16.96 13.08 19.14
N SER A 365 -16.36 14.19 18.68
CA SER A 365 -16.59 15.54 19.19
C SER A 365 -17.76 16.17 18.46
#